data_a43ce64cf788d1be4f1cc423a568d18a
#
_entry.id   a43ce64cf788d1be4f1cc423a568d18a
#
_cell.length_a   1.000
_cell.length_b   1.000
_cell.length_c   1.000
_cell.angle_alpha   90.00
_cell.angle_beta   90.00
_cell.angle_gamma   90.00
#
_symmetry.space_group_name_H-M   'P 1'
#
loop_
_entity.id
_entity.type
_entity.pdbx_description
1 polymer ?
#
loop_
_entity_poly.entity_id
_entity_poly.type
_entity_poly.pdbx_seq_one_letter_code
_entity_poly.pdbx_strand_id
1 'polypeptide(L)'
;MNALTTSTSPDCFAARFGTPLPRALRADADTMSWTTFTHRYSAGSSPIRLGTWTTSAAPGGRTTFDATFGIGDTIHTASATTHGPIDALTSMLYDAGFHLEIISFHQQHLATGTQTATFVLCEFDGRRRWAMAIDGDATQSSIRALIGAANMLH
;
A
#
# COMPACT_ATOMS: atom_id res chain seq x y z
N MET A 1 -32.21 -1.05 -26.11
CA MET A 1 -31.72 -0.85 -25.82
C MET A 1 -30.96 -0.91 -25.35
N ASN A 2 -30.68 -0.79 -25.13
CA ASN A 2 -29.88 -0.75 -24.78
C ASN A 2 -29.06 -0.74 -24.33
N ALA A 3 -28.74 -0.70 -24.23
CA ALA A 3 -27.93 -0.60 -23.82
C ALA A 3 -27.24 -0.58 -23.27
N LEU A 4 -27.44 -0.56 -23.05
CA LEU A 4 -26.86 -0.43 -22.48
C LEU A 4 -26.00 -0.63 -22.07
N THR A 5 -25.82 -0.73 -22.30
CA THR A 5 -25.04 -1.00 -22.15
C THR A 5 -24.20 -0.74 -21.60
N THR A 6 -24.39 -0.71 -21.26
CA THR A 6 -23.60 -0.44 -20.68
C THR A 6 -22.45 -0.80 -20.47
N SER A 7 -21.99 -0.96 -21.01
CA SER A 7 -20.63 -1.31 -20.88
C SER A 7 -19.91 -0.18 -20.24
N THR A 8 -19.82 -0.27 -18.98
CA THR A 8 -18.82 0.46 -18.27
C THR A 8 -17.48 0.07 -18.85
N SER A 9 -16.78 1.01 -19.39
CA SER A 9 -15.38 0.81 -19.73
C SER A 9 -14.67 0.30 -18.48
N PRO A 10 -13.83 -0.73 -18.56
CA PRO A 10 -13.06 -1.15 -17.40
C PRO A 10 -12.22 0.02 -16.89
N ASP A 11 -12.01 0.08 -15.58
CA ASP A 11 -11.08 1.06 -15.02
C ASP A 11 -9.68 0.83 -15.59
N CYS A 12 -8.81 1.84 -15.46
CA CYS A 12 -7.47 1.77 -16.04
C CYS A 12 -6.63 0.61 -15.50
N PHE A 13 -6.89 0.19 -14.27
CA PHE A 13 -6.21 -0.95 -13.66
C PHE A 13 -6.72 -2.26 -14.27
N ALA A 14 -8.04 -2.41 -14.36
CA ALA A 14 -8.65 -3.59 -14.97
C ALA A 14 -8.26 -3.73 -16.45
N ALA A 15 -8.20 -2.63 -17.16
CA ALA A 15 -7.79 -2.63 -18.56
C ALA A 15 -6.35 -3.14 -18.72
N ARG A 16 -5.48 -2.84 -17.75
CA ARG A 16 -4.07 -3.21 -17.81
C ARG A 16 -3.81 -4.62 -17.29
N PHE A 17 -4.47 -5.02 -16.20
CA PHE A 17 -4.16 -6.25 -15.49
C PHE A 17 -5.28 -7.29 -15.51
N GLY A 18 -6.43 -6.96 -16.07
CA GLY A 18 -7.56 -7.88 -16.14
C GLY A 18 -8.28 -8.08 -14.80
N THR A 19 -7.88 -7.38 -13.76
CA THR A 19 -8.46 -7.48 -12.42
C THR A 19 -8.98 -6.12 -11.99
N PRO A 20 -10.25 -6.02 -11.52
CA PRO A 20 -10.82 -4.72 -11.17
C PRO A 20 -10.20 -4.14 -9.89
N LEU A 21 -10.24 -2.82 -9.79
CA LEU A 21 -9.89 -2.11 -8.56
C LEU A 21 -10.84 -2.45 -7.42
N PRO A 22 -10.43 -2.27 -6.16
CA PRO A 22 -11.36 -2.30 -5.04
C PRO A 22 -12.53 -1.36 -5.30
N ARG A 23 -13.72 -1.80 -4.88
CA ARG A 23 -14.97 -1.12 -5.21
C ARG A 23 -14.97 0.36 -4.80
N ALA A 24 -14.48 0.65 -3.60
CA ALA A 24 -14.46 2.01 -3.09
C ALA A 24 -13.52 2.92 -3.87
N LEU A 25 -12.48 2.36 -4.49
CA LEU A 25 -11.52 3.12 -5.27
C LEU A 25 -11.99 3.33 -6.72
N ARG A 26 -12.84 2.45 -7.23
CA ARG A 26 -13.32 2.52 -8.62
C ARG A 26 -13.98 3.84 -8.97
N ALA A 27 -14.79 4.35 -8.06
CA ALA A 27 -15.51 5.59 -8.30
C ALA A 27 -14.55 6.76 -8.51
N ASP A 28 -13.50 6.83 -7.71
CA ASP A 28 -12.51 7.91 -7.80
C ASP A 28 -11.62 7.77 -9.03
N ALA A 29 -11.38 6.53 -9.48
CA ALA A 29 -10.46 6.24 -10.56
C ALA A 29 -11.17 6.02 -11.92
N ASP A 30 -12.48 6.16 -11.98
CA ASP A 30 -13.30 5.76 -13.12
C ASP A 30 -12.85 6.40 -14.44
N THR A 31 -12.48 7.67 -14.42
CA THR A 31 -12.07 8.40 -15.61
C THR A 31 -10.57 8.61 -15.74
N MET A 32 -9.78 8.02 -14.83
CA MET A 32 -8.33 8.23 -14.85
C MET A 32 -7.65 7.38 -15.89
N SER A 33 -6.64 7.97 -16.55
CA SER A 33 -5.68 7.21 -17.33
C SER A 33 -4.74 6.44 -16.38
N TRP A 34 -4.05 5.44 -16.91
CA TRP A 34 -3.05 4.71 -16.13
C TRP A 34 -1.97 5.64 -15.57
N THR A 35 -1.50 6.59 -16.37
CA THR A 35 -0.49 7.55 -15.94
C THR A 35 -0.97 8.41 -14.79
N THR A 36 -2.18 8.94 -14.87
CA THR A 36 -2.78 9.72 -13.79
C THR A 36 -2.99 8.88 -12.53
N PHE A 37 -3.47 7.65 -12.73
CA PHE A 37 -3.72 6.72 -11.63
C PHE A 37 -2.43 6.41 -10.87
N THR A 38 -1.35 6.06 -11.56
CA THR A 38 -0.08 5.77 -10.91
C THR A 38 0.51 6.99 -10.22
N HIS A 39 0.42 8.15 -10.84
CA HIS A 39 0.89 9.38 -10.24
C HIS A 39 0.14 9.72 -8.95
N ARG A 40 -1.14 9.43 -8.92
CA ARG A 40 -1.99 9.78 -7.77
C ARG A 40 -1.88 8.79 -6.61
N TYR A 41 -1.79 7.49 -6.90
CA TYR A 41 -1.86 6.44 -5.88
C TYR A 41 -0.54 5.72 -5.62
N SER A 42 0.40 5.74 -6.54
CA SER A 42 1.75 5.25 -6.29
C SER A 42 2.57 6.37 -5.68
N ALA A 43 2.66 6.38 -4.38
CA ALA A 43 3.36 7.45 -3.69
C ALA A 43 4.86 7.41 -3.99
N GLY A 44 5.47 8.58 -3.98
CA GLY A 44 6.91 8.71 -4.01
C GLY A 44 7.56 8.20 -2.73
N SER A 45 8.86 8.27 -2.68
CA SER A 45 9.67 7.75 -1.59
C SER A 45 10.07 8.82 -0.57
N SER A 46 9.27 9.85 -0.40
CA SER A 46 9.60 10.96 0.50
C SER A 46 8.39 11.31 1.36
N PRO A 47 8.58 11.58 2.65
CA PRO A 47 9.85 11.61 3.36
C PRO A 47 10.40 10.24 3.78
N ILE A 48 9.58 9.18 3.72
CA ILE A 48 9.94 7.87 4.26
C ILE A 48 10.38 6.93 3.14
N ARG A 49 11.54 6.31 3.31
CA ARG A 49 12.05 5.28 2.39
C ARG A 49 12.37 4.03 3.18
N LEU A 50 11.93 2.87 2.70
CA LEU A 50 12.34 1.61 3.29
C LEU A 50 13.78 1.29 2.93
N GLY A 51 14.60 0.97 3.91
CA GLY A 51 15.94 0.45 3.71
C GLY A 51 15.93 -1.08 3.74
N THR A 52 16.11 -1.66 4.91
CA THR A 52 16.13 -3.11 5.08
C THR A 52 14.86 -3.58 5.81
N TRP A 53 14.50 -4.84 5.56
CA TRP A 53 13.39 -5.48 6.23
C TRP A 53 13.76 -6.94 6.44
N THR A 54 13.95 -7.35 7.70
CA THR A 54 14.32 -8.72 8.04
C THR A 54 13.37 -9.28 9.09
N THR A 55 13.24 -10.59 9.11
CA THR A 55 12.33 -11.28 10.01
C THR A 55 13.05 -12.41 10.74
N SER A 56 12.62 -12.68 11.96
CA SER A 56 13.06 -13.83 12.73
C SER A 56 11.92 -14.36 13.57
N ALA A 57 11.91 -15.68 13.83
CA ALA A 57 10.86 -16.30 14.61
C ALA A 57 10.91 -15.83 16.05
N ALA A 58 9.74 -15.67 16.67
CA ALA A 58 9.59 -15.29 18.06
C ALA A 58 8.63 -16.25 18.76
N PRO A 59 8.64 -16.31 20.11
CA PRO A 59 7.71 -17.16 20.83
C PRO A 59 6.24 -16.79 20.59
N GLY A 60 5.37 -17.79 20.72
CA GLY A 60 3.93 -17.59 20.65
C GLY A 60 3.38 -17.37 19.25
N GLY A 61 4.08 -17.89 18.23
CA GLY A 61 3.64 -17.75 16.83
C GLY A 61 3.85 -16.36 16.28
N ARG A 62 4.57 -15.50 16.99
CA ARG A 62 4.88 -14.15 16.54
C ARG A 62 6.18 -14.13 15.74
N THR A 63 6.41 -13.03 15.08
CA THR A 63 7.63 -12.80 14.31
C THR A 63 8.24 -11.46 14.77
N THR A 64 9.55 -11.44 14.91
CA THR A 64 10.27 -10.19 15.13
C THR A 64 10.66 -9.62 13.77
N PHE A 65 10.26 -8.39 13.53
CA PHE A 65 10.57 -7.65 12.31
C PHE A 65 11.58 -6.56 12.68
N ASP A 66 12.65 -6.48 11.90
CA ASP A 66 13.67 -5.45 12.05
C ASP A 66 13.79 -4.70 10.73
N ALA A 67 13.77 -3.38 10.81
CA ALA A 67 13.79 -2.55 9.64
C ALA A 67 14.67 -1.33 9.80
N THR A 68 15.14 -0.82 8.66
CA THR A 68 15.75 0.50 8.59
C THR A 68 14.94 1.36 7.65
N PHE A 69 14.78 2.63 8.00
CA PHE A 69 14.06 3.62 7.20
C PHE A 69 14.94 4.84 7.00
N GLY A 70 14.96 5.35 5.77
CA GLY A 70 15.43 6.70 5.53
C GLY A 70 14.26 7.66 5.76
N ILE A 71 14.44 8.65 6.63
CA ILE A 71 13.45 9.70 6.86
C ILE A 71 14.17 11.03 6.67
N GLY A 72 13.90 11.69 5.56
CA GLY A 72 14.69 12.85 5.17
C GLY A 72 16.16 12.43 5.02
N ASP A 73 17.03 13.10 5.74
CA ASP A 73 18.49 12.81 5.71
C ASP A 73 18.94 11.85 6.81
N THR A 74 18.02 11.30 7.57
CA THR A 74 18.32 10.48 8.74
C THR A 74 17.95 9.02 8.49
N ILE A 75 18.77 8.10 9.04
CA ILE A 75 18.46 6.69 9.01
C ILE A 75 17.96 6.26 10.40
N HIS A 76 16.79 5.63 10.42
CA HIS A 76 16.16 5.13 11.62
C HIS A 76 16.16 3.61 11.61
N THR A 77 16.41 3.00 12.76
CA THR A 77 16.22 1.56 12.94
C THR A 77 14.98 1.34 13.79
N ALA A 78 14.24 0.29 13.49
CA ALA A 78 13.02 -0.05 14.22
C ALA A 78 12.88 -1.56 14.33
N SER A 79 12.21 -2.00 15.38
CA SER A 79 11.93 -3.40 15.61
C SER A 79 10.55 -3.54 16.22
N ALA A 80 9.84 -4.59 15.83
CA ALA A 80 8.54 -4.92 16.41
C ALA A 80 8.32 -6.42 16.34
N THR A 81 7.68 -6.98 17.36
CA THR A 81 7.34 -8.39 17.43
C THR A 81 5.82 -8.51 17.40
N THR A 82 5.29 -9.01 16.30
CA THR A 82 3.85 -9.06 16.06
C THR A 82 3.49 -10.34 15.31
N HIS A 83 2.18 -10.50 15.01
CA HIS A 83 1.71 -11.65 14.24
C HIS A 83 1.81 -11.45 12.72
N GLY A 84 2.07 -10.22 12.26
CA GLY A 84 2.15 -9.95 10.82
C GLY A 84 2.93 -8.69 10.50
N PRO A 85 3.35 -8.56 9.22
CA PRO A 85 4.19 -7.43 8.79
C PRO A 85 3.47 -6.08 8.83
N ILE A 86 2.17 -6.05 8.61
CA ILE A 86 1.42 -4.79 8.60
C ILE A 86 1.33 -4.21 10.00
N ASP A 87 1.04 -5.04 11.00
CA ASP A 87 1.03 -4.60 12.39
C ASP A 87 2.41 -4.11 12.82
N ALA A 88 3.45 -4.80 12.40
CA ALA A 88 4.82 -4.41 12.70
C ALA A 88 5.16 -3.05 12.09
N LEU A 89 4.87 -2.88 10.81
CA LEU A 89 5.18 -1.64 10.10
C LEU A 89 4.38 -0.46 10.69
N THR A 90 3.11 -0.67 10.98
CA THR A 90 2.26 0.37 11.58
C THR A 90 2.83 0.83 12.92
N SER A 91 3.27 -0.13 13.74
CA SER A 91 3.91 0.16 15.02
C SER A 91 5.22 0.93 14.87
N MET A 92 6.05 0.51 13.91
CA MET A 92 7.33 1.18 13.62
C MET A 92 7.11 2.62 13.14
N LEU A 93 6.14 2.82 12.25
CA LEU A 93 5.81 4.15 11.74
C LEU A 93 5.27 5.04 12.86
N TYR A 94 4.43 4.48 13.72
CA TYR A 94 3.91 5.20 14.87
C TYR A 94 5.04 5.70 15.77
N ASP A 95 5.98 4.81 16.10
CA ASP A 95 7.12 5.14 16.95
C ASP A 95 8.02 6.20 16.31
N ALA A 96 8.08 6.23 14.98
CA ALA A 96 8.85 7.25 14.25
C ALA A 96 8.11 8.57 14.09
N GLY A 97 6.87 8.66 14.57
CA GLY A 97 6.06 9.88 14.49
C GLY A 97 5.10 9.94 13.30
N PHE A 98 4.95 8.85 12.56
CA PHE A 98 4.06 8.77 11.41
C PHE A 98 2.82 7.95 11.76
N HIS A 99 1.89 8.57 12.45
CA HIS A 99 0.66 7.92 12.89
C HIS A 99 -0.29 7.80 11.71
N LEU A 100 -0.92 6.65 11.57
CA LEU A 100 -1.97 6.45 10.59
C LEU A 100 -2.86 5.28 11.01
N GLU A 101 -4.08 5.31 10.52
CA GLU A 101 -5.04 4.24 10.73
C GLU A 101 -5.38 3.62 9.39
N ILE A 102 -5.36 2.30 9.32
CA ILE A 102 -5.74 1.57 8.12
C ILE A 102 -7.27 1.41 8.15
N ILE A 103 -7.93 2.01 7.16
CA ILE A 103 -9.38 1.93 7.01
C ILE A 103 -9.76 0.74 6.13
N SER A 104 -9.00 0.51 5.05
CA SER A 104 -9.24 -0.61 4.14
C SER A 104 -7.92 -1.15 3.62
N PHE A 105 -7.89 -2.46 3.42
CA PHE A 105 -6.71 -3.14 2.88
C PHE A 105 -7.19 -4.18 1.88
N HIS A 106 -6.67 -4.08 0.65
CA HIS A 106 -6.99 -5.03 -0.42
C HIS A 106 -5.69 -5.47 -1.08
N GLN A 107 -5.59 -6.76 -1.31
CA GLN A 107 -4.43 -7.33 -1.98
C GLN A 107 -4.90 -8.39 -2.95
N GLN A 108 -4.32 -8.40 -4.14
CA GLN A 108 -4.70 -9.36 -5.16
C GLN A 108 -3.52 -9.71 -6.06
N HIS A 109 -3.45 -10.98 -6.45
CA HIS A 109 -2.51 -11.42 -7.45
C HIS A 109 -2.96 -10.94 -8.83
N LEU A 110 -2.02 -10.44 -9.61
CA LEU A 110 -2.31 -10.02 -10.97
C LEU A 110 -2.30 -11.22 -11.90
N ALA A 111 -3.21 -11.21 -12.88
CA ALA A 111 -3.41 -12.33 -13.79
C ALA A 111 -2.17 -12.64 -14.64
N THR A 112 -1.31 -11.65 -14.85
CA THR A 112 -0.11 -11.78 -15.66
C THR A 112 1.12 -11.87 -14.78
N GLY A 113 1.63 -13.09 -14.56
CA GLY A 113 2.88 -13.29 -13.84
C GLY A 113 2.71 -13.45 -12.33
N THR A 114 3.74 -13.11 -11.58
CA THR A 114 3.83 -13.35 -10.15
C THR A 114 3.63 -12.08 -9.32
N GLN A 115 3.12 -11.03 -9.92
CA GLN A 115 2.97 -9.75 -9.24
C GLN A 115 1.73 -9.68 -8.36
N THR A 116 1.86 -8.94 -7.27
CA THR A 116 0.77 -8.69 -6.33
C THR A 116 0.57 -7.19 -6.23
N ALA A 117 -0.69 -6.76 -6.29
CA ALA A 117 -1.08 -5.38 -6.08
C ALA A 117 -1.70 -5.23 -4.70
N THR A 118 -1.30 -4.20 -3.98
CA THR A 118 -1.86 -3.86 -2.68
C THR A 118 -2.45 -2.46 -2.75
N PHE A 119 -3.67 -2.32 -2.24
CA PHE A 119 -4.38 -1.05 -2.12
C PHE A 119 -4.72 -0.83 -0.66
N VAL A 120 -4.27 0.29 -0.10
CA VAL A 120 -4.59 0.64 1.28
C VAL A 120 -5.27 2.01 1.33
N LEU A 121 -6.31 2.11 2.13
CA LEU A 121 -6.92 3.38 2.47
C LEU A 121 -6.53 3.69 3.91
N CYS A 122 -5.81 4.78 4.11
CA CYS A 122 -5.36 5.19 5.42
C CYS A 122 -5.88 6.58 5.78
N GLU A 123 -5.98 6.82 7.08
CA GLU A 123 -6.47 8.07 7.62
C GLU A 123 -5.47 8.63 8.64
N PHE A 124 -5.28 9.93 8.58
CA PHE A 124 -4.57 10.69 9.59
C PHE A 124 -5.14 12.09 9.66
N ASP A 125 -5.48 12.53 10.87
CA ASP A 125 -5.97 13.89 11.14
C ASP A 125 -7.17 14.26 10.26
N GLY A 126 -8.11 13.32 10.11
CA GLY A 126 -9.34 13.52 9.34
C GLY A 126 -9.18 13.44 7.83
N ARG A 127 -7.97 13.20 7.33
CA ARG A 127 -7.71 13.05 5.90
C ARG A 127 -7.52 11.59 5.55
N ARG A 128 -8.07 11.19 4.42
CA ARG A 128 -7.95 9.82 3.91
C ARG A 128 -7.24 9.82 2.57
N ARG A 129 -6.37 8.83 2.37
CA ARG A 129 -5.66 8.66 1.11
C ARG A 129 -5.55 7.19 0.75
N TRP A 130 -5.83 6.90 -0.50
CA TRP A 130 -5.51 5.59 -1.08
C TRP A 130 -4.06 5.59 -1.53
N ALA A 131 -3.38 4.47 -1.28
CA ALA A 131 -2.06 4.21 -1.83
C ALA A 131 -2.03 2.82 -2.45
N MET A 132 -1.23 2.65 -3.48
CA MET A 132 -1.10 1.40 -4.21
C MET A 132 0.36 1.07 -4.41
N ALA A 133 0.69 -0.21 -4.36
CA ALA A 133 2.00 -0.71 -4.76
C ALA A 133 1.85 -2.06 -5.46
N ILE A 134 2.70 -2.30 -6.43
CA ILE A 134 2.77 -3.56 -7.16
C ILE A 134 4.18 -4.10 -6.99
N ASP A 135 4.27 -5.35 -6.57
CA ASP A 135 5.57 -5.99 -6.32
C ASP A 135 5.44 -7.49 -6.55
N GLY A 136 6.56 -8.15 -6.85
CA GLY A 136 6.59 -9.60 -7.01
C GLY A 136 6.40 -10.37 -5.71
N ASP A 137 6.61 -9.70 -4.57
CA ASP A 137 6.42 -10.26 -3.24
C ASP A 137 5.24 -9.56 -2.57
N ALA A 138 4.29 -10.33 -2.07
CA ALA A 138 3.08 -9.80 -1.43
C ALA A 138 3.41 -8.95 -0.20
N THR A 139 4.38 -9.36 0.60
CA THR A 139 4.79 -8.60 1.79
C THR A 139 5.42 -7.27 1.39
N GLN A 140 6.31 -7.26 0.40
CA GLN A 140 6.92 -6.03 -0.08
C GLN A 140 5.88 -5.09 -0.70
N SER A 141 4.91 -5.63 -1.42
CA SER A 141 3.79 -4.86 -1.96
C SER A 141 3.03 -4.15 -0.84
N SER A 142 2.72 -4.87 0.24
CA SER A 142 2.03 -4.32 1.40
C SER A 142 2.84 -3.21 2.08
N ILE A 143 4.12 -3.44 2.30
CA ILE A 143 5.01 -2.49 2.95
C ILE A 143 5.11 -1.20 2.14
N ARG A 144 5.32 -1.34 0.83
CA ARG A 144 5.44 -0.18 -0.05
C ARG A 144 4.15 0.63 -0.13
N ALA A 145 3.00 -0.04 -0.18
CA ALA A 145 1.71 0.64 -0.19
C ALA A 145 1.50 1.42 1.10
N LEU A 146 1.80 0.83 2.24
CA LEU A 146 1.60 1.47 3.53
C LEU A 146 2.54 2.65 3.75
N ILE A 147 3.81 2.52 3.37
CA ILE A 147 4.76 3.63 3.41
C ILE A 147 4.30 4.74 2.47
N GLY A 148 3.78 4.38 1.30
CA GLY A 148 3.21 5.33 0.37
C GLY A 148 2.07 6.13 0.97
N ALA A 149 1.16 5.48 1.68
CA ALA A 149 0.07 6.16 2.36
C ALA A 149 0.60 7.11 3.44
N ALA A 150 1.58 6.67 4.23
CA ALA A 150 2.19 7.51 5.25
C ALA A 150 2.83 8.76 4.63
N ASN A 151 3.52 8.60 3.51
CA ASN A 151 4.12 9.70 2.78
C ASN A 151 3.08 10.71 2.25
N MET A 152 1.91 10.22 1.83
CA MET A 152 0.83 11.08 1.36
C MET A 152 0.17 11.86 2.50
N LEU A 153 0.11 11.28 3.71
CA LEU A 153 -0.59 11.85 4.84
C LEU A 153 0.32 12.72 5.72
N HIS A 154 1.60 12.61 5.56
CA HIS A 154 2.61 13.36 6.30
C HIS A 154 3.58 14.06 5.36
#